data_ff8c64a0da55866b9b24dea2ee22e509
#
_entry.id   ff8c64a0da55866b9b24dea2ee22e509
#
_cell.length_a   1.000
_cell.length_b   1.000
_cell.length_c   1.000
_cell.angle_alpha   90.00
_cell.angle_beta   90.00
_cell.angle_gamma   90.00
#
_symmetry.space_group_name_H-M   'P 1'
#
loop_
_entity.id
_entity.type
_entity.pdbx_description
1 polymer ?
#
loop_
_entity_poly.entity_id
_entity_poly.type
_entity_poly.pdbx_seq_one_letter_code
_entity_poly.pdbx_strand_id
1 'polypeptide(L)'
;LEYLNYILLALVVIFFIQRLIPTKGVKNISTAELKAELKDKNKQFVDVRTPGEFKGNHIKGFKNIPLQQLTTMANQELSKEKEVVVICQSGMRSQQASKVLKKLGYTNITNVKGGMNAWN
;
A
#
# COMPACT_ATOMS: atom_id res chain seq x y z
N LEU A 1 -18.84 -24.32 -25.98
CA LEU A 1 -17.86 -23.34 -26.40
C LEU A 1 -18.30 -21.90 -26.09
N GLU A 2 -19.59 -21.60 -26.24
CA GLU A 2 -20.14 -20.29 -25.88
C GLU A 2 -19.99 -20.03 -24.37
N TYR A 3 -20.16 -21.05 -23.54
CA TYR A 3 -20.01 -20.93 -22.10
C TYR A 3 -18.59 -20.64 -21.68
N LEU A 4 -17.59 -21.10 -22.45
CA LEU A 4 -16.19 -20.85 -22.15
C LEU A 4 -15.87 -19.34 -22.16
N ASN A 5 -16.44 -18.62 -23.14
CA ASN A 5 -16.24 -17.16 -23.23
C ASN A 5 -16.84 -16.43 -22.04
N TYR A 6 -18.01 -16.86 -21.56
CA TYR A 6 -18.63 -16.28 -20.39
C TYR A 6 -17.84 -16.57 -19.11
N ILE A 7 -17.29 -17.79 -19.01
CA ILE A 7 -16.47 -18.17 -17.86
C ILE A 7 -15.19 -17.34 -17.84
N LEU A 8 -14.53 -17.16 -18.98
CA LEU A 8 -13.32 -16.35 -19.08
C LEU A 8 -13.58 -14.91 -18.72
N LEU A 9 -14.70 -14.35 -19.21
CA LEU A 9 -15.09 -12.98 -18.88
C LEU A 9 -15.36 -12.83 -17.39
N ALA A 10 -16.06 -13.79 -16.79
CA ALA A 10 -16.34 -13.77 -15.36
C ALA A 10 -15.05 -13.81 -14.53
N LEU A 11 -14.09 -14.63 -14.92
CA LEU A 11 -12.80 -14.71 -14.24
C LEU A 11 -12.03 -13.41 -14.33
N VAL A 12 -12.05 -12.75 -15.49
CA VAL A 12 -11.40 -11.45 -15.68
C VAL A 12 -12.06 -10.39 -14.78
N VAL A 13 -13.39 -10.35 -14.75
CA VAL A 13 -14.14 -9.40 -13.93
C VAL A 13 -13.84 -9.62 -12.44
N ILE A 14 -13.85 -10.89 -12.00
CA ILE A 14 -13.54 -11.23 -10.61
C ILE A 14 -12.12 -10.79 -10.25
N PHE A 15 -11.16 -11.02 -11.15
CA PHE A 15 -9.76 -10.63 -10.94
C PHE A 15 -9.64 -9.11 -10.72
N PHE A 16 -10.30 -8.30 -11.57
CA PHE A 16 -10.27 -6.85 -11.42
C PHE A 16 -11.00 -6.38 -10.16
N ILE A 17 -12.13 -6.98 -9.85
CA ILE A 17 -12.88 -6.64 -8.64
C ILE A 17 -12.03 -6.91 -7.40
N GLN A 18 -11.34 -8.06 -7.34
CA GLN A 18 -10.48 -8.40 -6.20
C GLN A 18 -9.32 -7.42 -6.04
N ARG A 19 -8.82 -6.86 -7.14
CA ARG A 19 -7.75 -5.85 -7.07
C ARG A 19 -8.24 -4.50 -6.55
N LEU A 20 -9.52 -4.19 -6.76
CA LEU A 20 -10.12 -2.93 -6.34
C LEU A 20 -10.64 -2.97 -4.90
N ILE A 21 -10.93 -4.16 -4.37
CA ILE A 21 -11.44 -4.30 -3.01
C ILE A 21 -10.30 -4.10 -2.02
N PRO A 22 -10.49 -3.23 -1.00
CA PRO A 22 -9.48 -3.05 0.05
C PRO A 22 -9.19 -4.37 0.77
N THR A 23 -7.94 -4.57 1.14
CA THR A 23 -7.52 -5.77 1.86
C THR A 23 -8.15 -5.81 3.25
N LYS A 24 -8.77 -6.94 3.60
CA LYS A 24 -9.37 -7.13 4.91
C LYS A 24 -8.33 -6.97 6.01
N GLY A 25 -8.66 -6.21 7.06
CA GLY A 25 -7.75 -5.97 8.18
C GLY A 25 -6.74 -4.85 7.93
N VAL A 26 -6.87 -4.13 6.82
CA VAL A 26 -6.05 -2.95 6.52
C VAL A 26 -6.93 -1.72 6.64
N LYS A 27 -6.49 -0.77 7.46
CA LYS A 27 -7.17 0.51 7.61
C LYS A 27 -6.86 1.40 6.41
N ASN A 28 -7.85 2.16 5.95
CA ASN A 28 -7.65 3.13 4.86
C ASN A 28 -7.89 4.53 5.39
N ILE A 29 -6.94 5.42 5.12
CA ILE A 29 -7.06 6.84 5.50
C ILE A 29 -6.92 7.73 4.29
N SER A 30 -7.45 8.96 4.40
CA SER A 30 -7.25 10.00 3.38
C SER A 30 -5.90 10.69 3.58
N THR A 31 -5.49 11.48 2.59
CA THR A 31 -4.29 12.32 2.73
C THR A 31 -4.45 13.39 3.79
N ALA A 32 -5.67 13.89 4.00
CA ALA A 32 -5.94 14.86 5.06
C ALA A 32 -5.72 14.23 6.45
N GLU A 33 -6.20 12.99 6.64
CA GLU A 33 -5.95 12.24 7.87
C GLU A 33 -4.47 11.95 8.05
N LEU A 34 -3.76 11.63 6.96
CA LEU A 34 -2.31 11.40 7.00
C LEU A 34 -1.57 12.61 7.55
N LYS A 35 -1.93 13.82 7.12
CA LYS A 35 -1.28 15.04 7.59
C LYS A 35 -1.31 15.16 9.12
N ALA A 36 -2.42 14.77 9.73
CA ALA A 36 -2.56 14.81 11.19
C ALA A 36 -1.68 13.77 11.88
N GLU A 37 -1.29 12.70 11.18
CA GLU A 37 -0.55 11.59 11.77
C GLU A 37 0.97 11.66 11.56
N LEU A 38 1.47 12.56 10.72
CA LEU A 38 2.88 12.59 10.32
C LEU A 38 3.87 12.80 11.48
N LYS A 39 3.41 13.39 12.58
CA LYS A 39 4.25 13.64 13.75
C LYS A 39 4.26 12.48 14.76
N ASP A 40 3.45 11.46 14.52
CA ASP A 40 3.35 10.32 15.43
C ASP A 40 4.56 9.40 15.25
N LYS A 41 5.41 9.37 16.27
CA LYS A 41 6.66 8.57 16.25
C LYS A 41 6.42 7.09 16.46
N ASN A 42 5.19 6.69 16.81
CA ASN A 42 4.83 5.29 16.96
C ASN A 42 4.39 4.65 15.64
N LYS A 43 4.42 5.41 14.55
CA LYS A 43 4.05 4.93 13.22
C LYS A 43 5.27 4.91 12.31
N GLN A 44 5.28 3.95 11.41
CA GLN A 44 6.33 3.80 10.41
C GLN A 44 5.73 4.17 9.06
N PHE A 45 6.29 5.17 8.39
CA PHE A 45 5.77 5.67 7.12
C PHE A 45 6.62 5.13 5.98
N VAL A 46 5.99 4.40 5.06
CA VAL A 46 6.68 3.72 3.96
C VAL A 46 6.10 4.13 2.62
N ASP A 47 6.97 4.61 1.74
CA ASP A 47 6.63 4.93 0.35
C ASP A 47 7.10 3.76 -0.51
N VAL A 48 6.14 3.07 -1.15
CA VAL A 48 6.44 1.86 -1.93
C VAL A 48 6.59 2.13 -3.42
N ARG A 49 6.76 3.41 -3.79
CA ARG A 49 7.05 3.80 -5.17
C ARG A 49 8.49 3.46 -5.53
N THR A 50 8.83 3.62 -6.81
CA THR A 50 10.21 3.44 -7.27
C THR A 50 11.14 4.48 -6.63
N PRO A 51 12.45 4.18 -6.55
CA PRO A 51 13.42 5.17 -6.05
C PRO A 51 13.41 6.48 -6.84
N GLY A 52 13.20 6.40 -8.15
CA GLY A 52 13.13 7.60 -8.99
C GLY A 52 11.94 8.48 -8.67
N GLU A 53 10.77 7.88 -8.48
CA GLU A 53 9.57 8.62 -8.08
C GLU A 53 9.78 9.29 -6.72
N PHE A 54 10.32 8.54 -5.77
CA PHE A 54 10.58 9.05 -4.42
C PHE A 54 11.58 10.22 -4.44
N LYS A 55 12.63 10.09 -5.21
CA LYS A 55 13.67 11.12 -5.34
C LYS A 55 13.12 12.40 -5.94
N GLY A 56 12.21 12.28 -6.90
CA GLY A 56 11.60 13.44 -7.55
C GLY A 56 10.68 14.22 -6.64
N ASN A 57 9.95 13.55 -5.77
CA ASN A 57 9.01 14.17 -4.84
C ASN A 57 8.53 13.15 -3.82
N HIS A 58 8.61 13.47 -2.54
CA HIS A 58 8.11 12.58 -1.48
C HIS A 58 7.72 13.37 -0.23
N ILE A 59 6.97 12.71 0.64
CA ILE A 59 6.56 13.30 1.90
C ILE A 59 7.67 13.12 2.94
N LYS A 60 8.07 14.20 3.59
CA LYS A 60 9.07 14.15 4.64
C LYS A 60 8.62 13.19 5.75
N GLY A 61 9.51 12.32 6.17
CA GLY A 61 9.24 11.32 7.19
C GLY A 61 8.96 9.93 6.63
N PHE A 62 8.73 9.82 5.33
CA PHE A 62 8.55 8.52 4.67
C PHE A 62 9.90 7.91 4.29
N LYS A 63 10.01 6.60 4.53
CA LYS A 63 11.13 5.79 4.05
C LYS A 63 10.73 5.14 2.74
N ASN A 64 11.62 5.13 1.75
CA ASN A 64 11.35 4.47 0.48
C ASN A 64 11.75 3.00 0.55
N ILE A 65 10.75 2.13 0.46
CA ILE A 65 10.97 0.68 0.27
C ILE A 65 10.10 0.31 -0.93
N PRO A 66 10.68 0.22 -2.14
CA PRO A 66 9.89 -0.11 -3.33
C PRO A 66 9.15 -1.44 -3.17
N LEU A 67 7.97 -1.52 -3.79
CA LEU A 67 7.10 -2.69 -3.64
C LEU A 67 7.83 -4.02 -3.90
N GLN A 68 8.66 -4.07 -4.95
CA GLN A 68 9.38 -5.30 -5.30
C GLN A 68 10.42 -5.71 -4.27
N GLN A 69 10.87 -4.78 -3.44
CA GLN A 69 11.89 -5.04 -2.41
C GLN A 69 11.29 -5.23 -1.03
N LEU A 70 9.98 -5.06 -0.90
CA LEU A 70 9.32 -5.09 0.40
C LEU A 70 9.49 -6.42 1.12
N THR A 71 9.36 -7.54 0.41
CA THR A 71 9.49 -8.88 0.98
C THR A 71 10.87 -9.11 1.61
N THR A 72 11.93 -8.59 0.97
CA THR A 72 13.30 -8.79 1.45
C THR A 72 13.72 -7.76 2.49
N MET A 73 13.17 -6.55 2.44
CA MET A 73 13.64 -5.45 3.28
C MET A 73 12.77 -5.21 4.52
N ALA A 74 11.50 -5.61 4.50
CA ALA A 74 10.58 -5.26 5.58
C ALA A 74 11.07 -5.71 6.95
N ASN A 75 11.52 -6.96 7.07
CA ASN A 75 11.96 -7.50 8.36
C ASN A 75 13.14 -6.74 8.96
N GLN A 76 14.00 -6.17 8.13
CA GLN A 76 15.16 -5.40 8.57
C GLN A 76 14.82 -3.95 8.89
N GLU A 77 13.87 -3.40 8.15
CA GLU A 77 13.58 -1.96 8.16
C GLU A 77 12.35 -1.59 8.99
N LEU A 78 11.46 -2.55 9.23
CA LEU A 78 10.17 -2.28 9.87
C LEU A 78 9.95 -3.19 11.08
N SER A 79 9.38 -2.60 12.14
CA SER A 79 8.96 -3.35 13.32
C SER A 79 7.52 -3.84 13.14
N LYS A 80 7.26 -5.09 13.50
CA LYS A 80 5.90 -5.66 13.48
C LYS A 80 5.03 -5.14 14.62
N GLU A 81 5.62 -4.49 15.62
CA GLU A 81 4.90 -3.98 16.78
C GLU A 81 4.36 -2.58 16.59
N LYS A 82 4.78 -1.90 15.53
CA LYS A 82 4.33 -0.54 15.24
C LYS A 82 3.46 -0.53 13.98
N GLU A 83 2.51 0.41 13.93
CA GLU A 83 1.70 0.61 12.75
C GLU A 83 2.56 0.97 11.55
N VAL A 84 2.30 0.35 10.40
CA VAL A 84 2.95 0.66 9.13
C VAL A 84 1.96 1.41 8.26
N VAL A 85 2.31 2.63 7.86
CA VAL A 85 1.49 3.46 6.98
C VAL A 85 2.15 3.46 5.61
N VAL A 86 1.43 2.97 4.60
CA VAL A 86 1.98 2.82 3.25
C VAL A 86 1.33 3.79 2.27
N ILE A 87 2.15 4.38 1.39
CA ILE A 87 1.68 5.27 0.33
C ILE A 87 2.34 4.88 -0.99
N CYS A 88 1.62 5.12 -2.09
CA CYS A 88 2.18 5.04 -3.43
C CYS A 88 1.67 6.22 -4.26
N GLN A 89 1.74 6.16 -5.58
CA GLN A 89 1.31 7.28 -6.41
C GLN A 89 -0.21 7.40 -6.47
N SER A 90 -0.93 6.29 -6.70
CA SER A 90 -2.39 6.30 -6.92
C SER A 90 -3.17 5.48 -5.91
N GLY A 91 -2.50 4.63 -5.10
CA GLY A 91 -3.13 3.74 -4.14
C GLY A 91 -3.10 2.26 -4.53
N MET A 92 -2.78 1.91 -5.77
CA MET A 92 -2.78 0.51 -6.22
C MET A 92 -1.60 -0.29 -5.68
N ARG A 93 -0.39 0.24 -5.81
CA ARG A 93 0.82 -0.42 -5.29
C ARG A 93 0.79 -0.52 -3.77
N SER A 94 0.26 0.50 -3.09
CA SER A 94 0.17 0.47 -1.63
C SER A 94 -0.84 -0.55 -1.13
N GLN A 95 -1.90 -0.83 -1.88
CA GLN A 95 -2.81 -1.93 -1.55
C GLN A 95 -2.10 -3.28 -1.68
N GLN A 96 -1.31 -3.47 -2.74
CA GLN A 96 -0.52 -4.69 -2.90
C GLN A 96 0.53 -4.81 -1.78
N ALA A 97 1.17 -3.70 -1.44
CA ALA A 97 2.14 -3.65 -0.34
C ALA A 97 1.49 -4.05 0.99
N SER A 98 0.26 -3.59 1.23
CA SER A 98 -0.49 -3.95 2.43
C SER A 98 -0.74 -5.45 2.51
N LYS A 99 -1.05 -6.08 1.38
CA LYS A 99 -1.23 -7.54 1.31
C LYS A 99 0.08 -8.28 1.61
N VAL A 100 1.18 -7.80 1.06
CA VAL A 100 2.50 -8.38 1.29
C VAL A 100 2.86 -8.28 2.78
N LEU A 101 2.69 -7.10 3.37
CA LEU A 101 2.97 -6.89 4.79
C LEU A 101 2.13 -7.80 5.67
N LYS A 102 0.86 -7.98 5.33
CA LYS A 102 -0.02 -8.88 6.07
C LYS A 102 0.50 -10.31 6.04
N LYS A 103 0.93 -10.79 4.88
CA LYS A 103 1.51 -12.12 4.73
C LYS A 103 2.81 -12.27 5.52
N LEU A 104 3.56 -11.19 5.66
CA LEU A 104 4.81 -11.19 6.43
C LEU A 104 4.59 -11.14 7.94
N GLY A 105 3.35 -10.98 8.40
CA GLY A 105 3.02 -10.99 9.82
C GLY A 105 2.78 -9.63 10.46
N TYR A 106 2.76 -8.57 9.67
CA TYR A 106 2.38 -7.24 10.16
C TYR A 106 0.87 -7.20 10.35
N THR A 107 0.41 -6.76 11.51
CA THR A 107 -1.01 -6.77 11.85
C THR A 107 -1.65 -5.39 11.89
N ASN A 108 -0.85 -4.35 12.01
CA ASN A 108 -1.34 -2.98 12.09
C ASN A 108 -0.86 -2.21 10.86
N ILE A 109 -1.68 -2.22 9.82
CA ILE A 109 -1.34 -1.67 8.51
C ILE A 109 -2.38 -0.64 8.10
N THR A 110 -1.91 0.50 7.63
CA THR A 110 -2.76 1.59 7.14
C THR A 110 -2.33 1.96 5.72
N ASN A 111 -3.30 1.99 4.82
CA ASN A 111 -3.09 2.39 3.43
C ASN A 111 -3.61 3.81 3.24
N VAL A 112 -2.82 4.65 2.54
CA VAL A 112 -3.23 6.02 2.21
C VAL A 112 -3.96 6.00 0.87
N LYS A 113 -5.27 6.26 0.89
CA LYS A 113 -6.10 6.28 -0.31
C LYS A 113 -5.69 7.44 -1.22
N GLY A 114 -5.64 7.18 -2.52
CA GLY A 114 -5.30 8.19 -3.52
C GLY A 114 -3.82 8.51 -3.61
N GLY A 115 -3.04 8.13 -2.61
CA GLY A 115 -1.59 8.26 -2.63
C GLY A 115 -1.09 9.67 -2.88
N MET A 116 0.07 9.77 -3.51
CA MET A 116 0.68 11.07 -3.81
C MET A 116 -0.17 11.93 -4.73
N ASN A 117 -1.00 11.32 -5.58
CA ASN A 117 -1.91 12.09 -6.45
C ASN A 117 -2.89 12.95 -5.66
N ALA A 118 -3.29 12.51 -4.49
CA ALA A 118 -4.22 13.24 -3.62
C ALA A 118 -3.49 14.12 -2.57
N TRP A 119 -2.19 14.03 -2.49
CA TRP A 119 -1.38 14.79 -1.53
C TRP A 119 -1.17 16.23 -1.98
N ASN A 120 -1.42 17.16 -1.09
CA ASN A 120 -1.20 18.59 -1.34
C ASN A 120 -0.21 19.19 -0.35
#